data_4042eab0b6be4651244e773ef03341c5
#
_entry.id   4042eab0b6be4651244e773ef03341c5
#
_cell.length_a   1.000
_cell.length_b   1.000
_cell.length_c   1.000
_cell.angle_alpha   90.00
_cell.angle_beta   90.00
_cell.angle_gamma   90.00
#
_symmetry.space_group_name_H-M   'P 1'
#
loop_
_entity.id
_entity.type
_entity.pdbx_description
1 polymer ?
#
loop_
_entity_poly.entity_id
_entity_poly.type
_entity_poly.pdbx_seq_one_letter_code
_entity_poly.pdbx_strand_id
1 'polypeptide(L)'
;MKTLSLGEYGKLLAMRPQGKRVQESLDAQMRSLPAGGVLVVDFDNVEMMDYSFADEALGTLYSRLAAKEYPDRYLVLVTDESEITQALLENVEVALNQREVAALVVPREVFSGQQTEDKPQWRIIGQLPEHLVETLSAVIDKKEVTVRDLVEALGLDSVTACNNRIARLHQLRLVRRKATIVPEGGRQYCYSSVLAAAKK
;
A
#
# COMPACT_ATOMS: atom_id res chain seq x y z
N MET A 1 14.12 -1.37 -1.81
CA MET A 1 13.08 -0.45 -2.26
C MET A 1 13.43 0.03 -3.65
N LYS A 2 12.46 0.18 -4.55
CA LYS A 2 12.61 0.78 -5.88
C LYS A 2 11.52 1.83 -6.06
N THR A 3 11.81 2.88 -6.83
CA THR A 3 10.83 3.92 -7.18
C THR A 3 10.64 3.94 -8.69
N LEU A 4 9.40 4.10 -9.12
CA LEU A 4 9.01 4.37 -10.49
C LEU A 4 8.23 5.69 -10.49
N SER A 5 8.70 6.68 -11.26
CA SER A 5 7.94 7.90 -11.49
C SER A 5 7.00 7.73 -12.69
N LEU A 6 5.72 8.01 -12.48
CA LEU A 6 4.73 7.99 -13.56
C LEU A 6 4.98 9.10 -14.59
N GLY A 7 5.55 10.23 -14.18
CA GLY A 7 5.92 11.31 -15.07
C GLY A 7 6.95 10.96 -16.14
N GLU A 8 7.72 9.88 -15.95
CA GLU A 8 8.62 9.34 -17.00
C GLU A 8 7.85 8.82 -18.24
N TYR A 9 6.59 8.48 -18.08
CA TYR A 9 5.70 8.02 -19.15
C TYR A 9 4.89 9.14 -19.81
N GLY A 10 5.01 10.36 -19.29
CA GLY A 10 4.38 11.57 -19.78
C GLY A 10 3.58 12.32 -18.72
N LYS A 11 3.31 13.59 -18.99
CA LYS A 11 2.48 14.43 -18.11
C LYS A 11 0.99 14.11 -18.21
N LEU A 12 0.55 13.64 -19.37
CA LEU A 12 -0.82 13.27 -19.67
C LEU A 12 -0.88 11.75 -19.84
N LEU A 13 -1.48 11.09 -18.87
CA LEU A 13 -1.62 9.64 -18.81
C LEU A 13 -3.06 9.25 -19.12
N ALA A 14 -3.30 8.76 -20.33
CA ALA A 14 -4.64 8.48 -20.81
C ALA A 14 -4.70 7.20 -21.64
N MET A 15 -5.89 6.61 -21.67
CA MET A 15 -6.24 5.44 -22.45
C MET A 15 -5.55 4.13 -22.01
N ARG A 16 -6.27 3.03 -22.15
CA ARG A 16 -5.82 1.66 -21.79
C ARG A 16 -4.48 1.25 -22.42
N PRO A 17 -4.17 1.52 -23.71
CA PRO A 17 -2.90 1.09 -24.30
C PRO A 17 -1.67 1.72 -23.63
N GLN A 18 -1.76 2.97 -23.16
CA GLN A 18 -0.70 3.61 -22.38
C GLN A 18 -0.64 2.98 -20.98
N GLY A 19 -1.79 2.81 -20.33
CA GLY A 19 -1.88 2.16 -19.02
C GLY A 19 -1.28 0.75 -19.03
N LYS A 20 -1.53 -0.03 -20.09
CA LYS A 20 -0.96 -1.37 -20.24
C LYS A 20 0.57 -1.37 -20.32
N ARG A 21 1.16 -0.46 -21.08
CA ARG A 21 2.64 -0.33 -21.14
C ARG A 21 3.25 0.00 -19.77
N VAL A 22 2.60 0.88 -19.01
CA VAL A 22 3.04 1.22 -17.64
C VAL A 22 2.83 0.03 -16.72
N GLN A 23 1.72 -0.67 -16.81
CA GLN A 23 1.44 -1.89 -16.04
C GLN A 23 2.50 -2.97 -16.28
N GLU A 24 2.92 -3.20 -17.51
CA GLU A 24 3.98 -4.15 -17.85
C GLU A 24 5.33 -3.77 -17.21
N SER A 25 5.66 -2.47 -17.18
CA SER A 25 6.85 -1.97 -16.50
C SER A 25 6.76 -2.13 -14.98
N LEU A 26 5.62 -1.81 -14.40
CA LEU A 26 5.36 -2.00 -12.96
C LEU A 26 5.44 -3.49 -12.58
N ASP A 27 4.86 -4.39 -13.40
CA ASP A 27 4.94 -5.84 -13.20
C ASP A 27 6.40 -6.34 -13.22
N ALA A 28 7.18 -5.92 -14.20
CA ALA A 28 8.59 -6.27 -14.30
C ALA A 28 9.38 -5.80 -13.08
N GLN A 29 9.12 -4.58 -12.60
CA GLN A 29 9.76 -4.06 -11.39
C GLN A 29 9.33 -4.82 -10.14
N MET A 30 8.03 -5.10 -9.97
CA MET A 30 7.53 -5.90 -8.86
C MET A 30 8.17 -7.28 -8.81
N ARG A 31 8.29 -7.96 -9.95
CA ARG A 31 8.95 -9.29 -10.05
C ARG A 31 10.42 -9.24 -9.72
N SER A 32 11.12 -8.15 -10.05
CA SER A 32 12.53 -7.97 -9.79
C SER A 32 12.88 -7.61 -8.34
N LEU A 33 11.90 -7.26 -7.52
CA LEU A 33 12.13 -6.95 -6.10
C LEU A 33 12.52 -8.22 -5.32
N PRO A 34 13.40 -8.11 -4.33
CA PRO A 34 13.61 -9.19 -3.37
C PRO A 34 12.37 -9.39 -2.49
N ALA A 35 12.31 -10.51 -1.76
CA ALA A 35 11.29 -10.72 -0.72
C ALA A 35 11.35 -9.57 0.32
N GLY A 36 10.19 -9.10 0.76
CA GLY A 36 10.07 -7.92 1.61
C GLY A 36 10.27 -6.58 0.86
N GLY A 37 10.51 -6.61 -0.45
CA GLY A 37 10.72 -5.40 -1.25
C GLY A 37 9.47 -4.55 -1.41
N VAL A 38 9.66 -3.24 -1.50
CA VAL A 38 8.59 -2.24 -1.76
C VAL A 38 8.86 -1.57 -3.09
N LEU A 39 7.86 -1.54 -3.96
CA LEU A 39 7.81 -0.63 -5.10
C LEU A 39 7.09 0.65 -4.67
N VAL A 40 7.68 1.77 -4.98
CA VAL A 40 7.09 3.09 -4.79
C VAL A 40 6.67 3.59 -6.16
N VAL A 41 5.42 3.99 -6.30
CA VAL A 41 4.91 4.67 -7.49
C VAL A 41 4.73 6.14 -7.13
N ASP A 42 5.52 6.98 -7.79
CA ASP A 42 5.52 8.43 -7.57
C ASP A 42 4.75 9.12 -8.70
N PHE A 43 3.84 10.02 -8.30
CA PHE A 43 3.00 10.81 -9.21
C PHE A 43 3.68 12.11 -9.68
N ASP A 44 4.97 12.26 -9.41
CA ASP A 44 5.72 13.46 -9.80
C ASP A 44 5.59 13.75 -11.30
N ASN A 45 5.42 15.05 -11.64
CA ASN A 45 5.29 15.53 -13.01
C ASN A 45 4.10 14.97 -13.83
N VAL A 46 3.08 14.39 -13.20
CA VAL A 46 1.82 14.02 -13.85
C VAL A 46 0.82 15.17 -13.68
N GLU A 47 0.28 15.66 -14.79
CA GLU A 47 -0.70 16.74 -14.80
C GLU A 47 -2.14 16.23 -15.01
N MET A 48 -2.29 15.09 -15.68
CA MET A 48 -3.59 14.47 -15.93
C MET A 48 -3.46 12.93 -15.99
N MET A 49 -4.44 12.25 -15.42
CA MET A 49 -4.61 10.81 -15.54
C MET A 49 -6.09 10.49 -15.74
N ASP A 50 -6.45 9.75 -16.79
CA ASP A 50 -7.82 9.30 -16.94
C ASP A 50 -8.07 7.98 -16.20
N TYR A 51 -9.35 7.69 -15.97
CA TYR A 51 -9.78 6.45 -15.33
C TYR A 51 -9.28 5.18 -16.07
N SER A 52 -9.30 5.20 -17.40
CA SER A 52 -8.92 4.02 -18.22
C SER A 52 -7.44 3.67 -18.03
N PHE A 53 -6.59 4.68 -17.91
CA PHE A 53 -5.18 4.51 -17.57
C PHE A 53 -5.02 4.01 -16.13
N ALA A 54 -5.67 4.66 -15.16
CA ALA A 54 -5.58 4.30 -13.75
C ALA A 54 -6.02 2.87 -13.48
N ASP A 55 -7.14 2.44 -14.10
CA ASP A 55 -7.66 1.08 -14.00
C ASP A 55 -6.70 0.04 -14.59
N GLU A 56 -6.17 0.30 -15.80
CA GLU A 56 -5.27 -0.64 -16.46
C GLU A 56 -3.91 -0.73 -15.77
N ALA A 57 -3.31 0.41 -15.41
CA ALA A 57 -1.98 0.45 -14.83
C ALA A 57 -1.97 0.05 -13.35
N LEU A 58 -2.73 0.76 -12.52
CA LEU A 58 -2.70 0.62 -11.07
C LEU A 58 -3.74 -0.35 -10.55
N GLY A 59 -5.00 -0.24 -11.01
CA GLY A 59 -6.08 -1.14 -10.60
C GLY A 59 -5.74 -2.60 -10.85
N THR A 60 -5.25 -2.92 -12.05
CA THR A 60 -4.79 -4.29 -12.39
C THR A 60 -3.65 -4.75 -11.49
N LEU A 61 -2.66 -3.89 -11.21
CA LEU A 61 -1.53 -4.25 -10.37
C LEU A 61 -1.96 -4.55 -8.92
N TYR A 62 -2.82 -3.73 -8.32
CA TYR A 62 -3.35 -3.97 -6.98
C TYR A 62 -4.21 -5.23 -6.88
N SER A 63 -5.00 -5.54 -7.93
CA SER A 63 -5.73 -6.81 -8.00
C SER A 63 -4.79 -8.01 -7.98
N ARG A 64 -3.71 -7.96 -8.73
CA ARG A 64 -2.69 -9.02 -8.78
C ARG A 64 -1.91 -9.15 -7.46
N LEU A 65 -1.67 -8.04 -6.76
CA LEU A 65 -1.12 -8.04 -5.40
C LEU A 65 -2.05 -8.77 -4.42
N ALA A 66 -3.34 -8.42 -4.44
CA ALA A 66 -4.35 -9.06 -3.59
C ALA A 66 -4.54 -10.56 -3.94
N ALA A 67 -4.39 -10.92 -5.22
CA ALA A 67 -4.35 -12.31 -5.69
C ALA A 67 -3.06 -13.08 -5.35
N LYS A 68 -2.11 -12.44 -4.65
CA LYS A 68 -0.83 -13.01 -4.19
C LYS A 68 0.14 -13.37 -5.32
N GLU A 69 0.02 -12.77 -6.50
CA GLU A 69 0.94 -13.03 -7.61
C GLU A 69 2.37 -12.53 -7.34
N TYR A 70 2.53 -11.60 -6.39
CA TYR A 70 3.83 -11.10 -5.93
C TYR A 70 4.04 -11.46 -4.44
N PRO A 71 4.50 -12.68 -4.14
CA PRO A 71 4.67 -13.13 -2.76
C PRO A 71 5.68 -12.23 -2.04
N ASP A 72 5.29 -11.75 -0.84
CA ASP A 72 6.10 -10.90 0.03
C ASP A 72 6.68 -9.64 -0.66
N ARG A 73 5.88 -9.02 -1.54
CA ARG A 73 6.19 -7.74 -2.18
C ARG A 73 5.08 -6.75 -1.93
N TYR A 74 5.41 -5.48 -1.91
CA TYR A 74 4.53 -4.41 -1.46
C TYR A 74 4.56 -3.24 -2.42
N LEU A 75 3.48 -2.46 -2.46
CA LEU A 75 3.32 -1.29 -3.30
C LEU A 75 2.82 -0.12 -2.46
N VAL A 76 3.42 1.05 -2.64
CA VAL A 76 3.04 2.30 -1.98
C VAL A 76 2.95 3.39 -3.03
N LEU A 77 1.92 4.21 -2.97
CA LEU A 77 1.79 5.41 -3.78
C LEU A 77 2.37 6.60 -3.02
N VAL A 78 3.17 7.40 -3.70
CA VAL A 78 3.75 8.62 -3.15
C VAL A 78 3.29 9.81 -3.96
N THR A 79 2.80 10.83 -3.29
CA THR A 79 2.20 12.01 -3.89
C THR A 79 2.67 13.27 -3.18
N ASP A 80 2.67 14.40 -3.88
CA ASP A 80 2.55 15.68 -3.22
C ASP A 80 1.09 15.89 -2.77
N GLU A 81 0.81 16.93 -2.01
CA GLU A 81 -0.56 17.23 -1.56
C GLU A 81 -1.22 18.32 -2.43
N SER A 82 -0.77 18.50 -3.68
CA SER A 82 -1.35 19.46 -4.60
C SER A 82 -2.76 19.07 -5.03
N GLU A 83 -3.57 20.06 -5.43
CA GLU A 83 -4.91 19.83 -5.97
C GLU A 83 -4.87 18.94 -7.22
N ILE A 84 -3.83 19.09 -8.06
CA ILE A 84 -3.64 18.24 -9.23
C ILE A 84 -3.52 16.77 -8.82
N THR A 85 -2.63 16.47 -7.88
CA THR A 85 -2.42 15.10 -7.43
C THR A 85 -3.66 14.54 -6.73
N GLN A 86 -4.44 15.36 -6.02
CA GLN A 86 -5.72 14.92 -5.46
C GLN A 86 -6.68 14.47 -6.58
N ALA A 87 -6.82 15.26 -7.65
CA ALA A 87 -7.66 14.89 -8.80
C ALA A 87 -7.16 13.63 -9.52
N LEU A 88 -5.85 13.41 -9.60
CA LEU A 88 -5.29 12.16 -10.14
C LEU A 88 -5.68 10.95 -9.28
N LEU A 89 -5.61 11.10 -7.96
CA LEU A 89 -5.95 10.01 -7.03
C LEU A 89 -7.43 9.66 -7.05
N GLU A 90 -8.34 10.57 -7.37
CA GLU A 90 -9.77 10.27 -7.53
C GLU A 90 -10.00 9.18 -8.60
N ASN A 91 -9.33 9.28 -9.76
CA ASN A 91 -9.43 8.26 -10.80
C ASN A 91 -8.83 6.91 -10.37
N VAL A 92 -7.74 6.94 -9.60
CA VAL A 92 -7.15 5.73 -9.02
C VAL A 92 -8.10 5.10 -8.00
N GLU A 93 -8.70 5.90 -7.12
CA GLU A 93 -9.63 5.45 -6.11
C GLU A 93 -10.86 4.78 -6.72
N VAL A 94 -11.45 5.37 -7.78
CA VAL A 94 -12.56 4.75 -8.52
C VAL A 94 -12.15 3.39 -9.08
N ALA A 95 -10.95 3.28 -9.67
CA ALA A 95 -10.45 2.02 -10.20
C ALA A 95 -10.24 0.95 -9.11
N LEU A 96 -9.71 1.34 -7.95
CA LEU A 96 -9.50 0.44 -6.82
C LEU A 96 -10.82 0.00 -6.19
N ASN A 97 -11.78 0.91 -6.05
CA ASN A 97 -13.13 0.61 -5.54
C ASN A 97 -13.84 -0.44 -6.39
N GLN A 98 -13.80 -0.31 -7.71
CA GLN A 98 -14.40 -1.29 -8.63
C GLN A 98 -13.75 -2.68 -8.56
N ARG A 99 -12.52 -2.76 -8.08
CA ARG A 99 -11.74 -4.00 -7.93
C ARG A 99 -11.70 -4.53 -6.50
N GLU A 100 -12.42 -3.88 -5.57
CA GLU A 100 -12.48 -4.25 -4.14
C GLU A 100 -11.09 -4.35 -3.47
N VAL A 101 -10.19 -3.46 -3.86
CA VAL A 101 -8.83 -3.37 -3.32
C VAL A 101 -8.55 -1.97 -2.76
N ALA A 102 -7.47 -1.84 -2.01
CA ALA A 102 -7.06 -0.58 -1.40
C ALA A 102 -5.57 -0.33 -1.56
N ALA A 103 -5.19 0.93 -1.61
CA ALA A 103 -3.82 1.39 -1.70
C ALA A 103 -3.44 2.30 -0.53
N LEU A 104 -2.20 2.16 -0.07
CA LEU A 104 -1.58 3.07 0.87
C LEU A 104 -0.94 4.22 0.10
N VAL A 105 -1.34 5.43 0.43
CA VAL A 105 -0.81 6.68 -0.12
C VAL A 105 -0.03 7.41 0.97
N VAL A 106 1.15 7.91 0.63
CA VAL A 106 2.04 8.61 1.57
C VAL A 106 2.47 9.93 0.94
N PRO A 107 2.40 11.05 1.68
CA PRO A 107 2.97 12.31 1.24
C PRO A 107 4.47 12.18 0.97
N ARG A 108 4.97 12.83 -0.07
CA ARG A 108 6.39 12.76 -0.48
C ARG A 108 7.32 13.26 0.62
N GLU A 109 6.92 14.28 1.34
CA GLU A 109 7.68 14.84 2.46
C GLU A 109 7.86 13.82 3.58
N VAL A 110 6.77 13.11 3.92
CA VAL A 110 6.80 12.04 4.93
C VAL A 110 7.66 10.86 4.45
N PHE A 111 7.53 10.52 3.18
CA PHE A 111 8.30 9.45 2.57
C PHE A 111 9.80 9.75 2.52
N SER A 112 10.19 11.02 2.27
CA SER A 112 11.59 11.49 2.32
C SER A 112 12.14 11.70 3.73
N GLY A 113 11.32 11.51 4.77
CA GLY A 113 11.72 11.64 6.18
C GLY A 113 11.55 13.03 6.76
N GLN A 114 10.93 13.95 6.04
CA GLN A 114 10.51 15.25 6.56
C GLN A 114 9.20 15.06 7.32
N GLN A 115 9.27 15.07 8.65
CA GLN A 115 8.05 15.01 9.47
C GLN A 115 7.45 16.41 9.60
N THR A 116 6.20 16.55 9.18
CA THR A 116 5.33 17.69 9.49
C THR A 116 4.34 17.23 10.56
N GLU A 117 4.33 17.88 11.73
CA GLU A 117 3.51 17.48 12.89
C GLU A 117 2.00 17.57 12.62
N ASP A 118 1.57 18.38 11.65
CA ASP A 118 0.16 18.73 11.44
C ASP A 118 -0.52 17.95 10.29
N LYS A 119 0.15 17.01 9.62
CA LYS A 119 -0.40 16.30 8.46
C LYS A 119 -0.48 14.81 8.66
N PRO A 120 -1.53 14.14 8.17
CA PRO A 120 -1.60 12.69 8.22
C PRO A 120 -0.41 12.09 7.46
N GLN A 121 0.34 11.22 8.13
CA GLN A 121 1.53 10.60 7.57
C GLN A 121 1.22 9.57 6.48
N TRP A 122 -0.06 9.22 6.32
CA TRP A 122 -0.55 8.26 5.34
C TRP A 122 -2.07 8.35 5.21
N ARG A 123 -2.59 7.87 4.09
CA ARG A 123 -4.03 7.65 3.90
C ARG A 123 -4.28 6.40 3.07
N ILE A 124 -5.50 5.90 3.12
CA ILE A 124 -5.97 4.81 2.27
C ILE A 124 -6.88 5.39 1.21
N ILE A 125 -6.73 4.92 -0.02
CA ILE A 125 -7.70 5.09 -1.11
C ILE A 125 -8.19 3.73 -1.58
N GLY A 126 -9.41 3.67 -2.11
CA GLY A 126 -10.07 2.41 -2.48
C GLY A 126 -10.87 1.81 -1.32
N GLN A 127 -11.28 0.55 -1.48
CA GLN A 127 -12.24 -0.09 -0.58
C GLN A 127 -11.55 -0.76 0.61
N LEU A 128 -11.58 -0.09 1.75
CA LEU A 128 -11.13 -0.65 3.03
C LEU A 128 -12.14 -0.31 4.14
N PRO A 129 -12.80 -1.29 4.78
CA PRO A 129 -13.70 -1.07 5.90
C PRO A 129 -13.01 -0.37 7.08
N GLU A 130 -13.74 0.48 7.80
CA GLU A 130 -13.23 1.31 8.90
C GLU A 130 -12.46 0.50 9.96
N HIS A 131 -13.01 -0.65 10.38
CA HIS A 131 -12.34 -1.52 11.35
C HIS A 131 -10.99 -2.07 10.87
N LEU A 132 -10.75 -2.15 9.54
CA LEU A 132 -9.44 -2.50 8.98
C LEU A 132 -8.51 -1.28 8.94
N VAL A 133 -9.05 -0.07 8.74
CA VAL A 133 -8.27 1.17 8.84
C VAL A 133 -7.75 1.36 10.26
N GLU A 134 -8.60 1.16 11.27
CA GLU A 134 -8.21 1.18 12.69
C GLU A 134 -7.09 0.18 12.99
N THR A 135 -7.24 -1.06 12.49
CA THR A 135 -6.23 -2.10 12.69
C THR A 135 -4.91 -1.75 12.00
N LEU A 136 -4.97 -1.17 10.80
CA LEU A 136 -3.79 -0.70 10.06
C LEU A 136 -3.08 0.43 10.80
N SER A 137 -3.85 1.40 11.35
CA SER A 137 -3.29 2.50 12.17
C SER A 137 -2.51 1.94 13.35
N ALA A 138 -3.09 1.02 14.10
CA ALA A 138 -2.44 0.39 15.24
C ALA A 138 -1.12 -0.33 14.87
N VAL A 139 -1.07 -0.96 13.67
CA VAL A 139 0.18 -1.58 13.16
C VAL A 139 1.22 -0.53 12.80
N ILE A 140 0.81 0.59 12.18
CA ILE A 140 1.74 1.65 11.78
C ILE A 140 2.34 2.34 13.00
N ASP A 141 1.52 2.65 14.01
CA ASP A 141 1.93 3.36 15.22
C ASP A 141 2.90 2.54 16.08
N LYS A 142 2.66 1.25 16.22
CA LYS A 142 3.45 0.35 17.08
C LYS A 142 4.71 -0.23 16.41
N LYS A 143 4.93 0.01 15.13
CA LYS A 143 6.06 -0.48 14.30
C LYS A 143 6.09 -1.99 14.07
N GLU A 144 6.03 -2.81 15.12
CA GLU A 144 5.98 -4.27 15.06
C GLU A 144 5.02 -4.78 16.15
N VAL A 145 4.06 -5.63 15.76
CA VAL A 145 2.98 -6.10 16.65
C VAL A 145 2.67 -7.57 16.41
N THR A 146 2.25 -8.24 17.46
CA THR A 146 1.60 -9.56 17.39
C THR A 146 0.07 -9.40 17.36
N VAL A 147 -0.66 -10.47 17.10
CA VAL A 147 -2.12 -10.46 17.20
C VAL A 147 -2.59 -10.13 18.62
N ARG A 148 -1.84 -10.59 19.65
CA ARG A 148 -2.17 -10.32 21.05
C ARG A 148 -2.06 -8.84 21.36
N ASP A 149 -0.99 -8.17 20.89
CA ASP A 149 -0.79 -6.73 21.07
C ASP A 149 -1.89 -5.91 20.38
N LEU A 150 -2.40 -6.40 19.25
CA LEU A 150 -3.50 -5.75 18.53
C LEU A 150 -4.85 -5.95 19.23
N VAL A 151 -5.12 -7.14 19.78
CA VAL A 151 -6.33 -7.40 20.57
C VAL A 151 -6.40 -6.43 21.76
N GLU A 152 -5.30 -6.28 22.49
CA GLU A 152 -5.21 -5.36 23.61
C GLU A 152 -5.34 -3.88 23.17
N ALA A 153 -4.61 -3.48 22.13
CA ALA A 153 -4.60 -2.11 21.66
C ALA A 153 -5.95 -1.64 21.10
N LEU A 154 -6.72 -2.56 20.49
CA LEU A 154 -8.01 -2.26 19.88
C LEU A 154 -9.20 -2.61 20.78
N GLY A 155 -8.96 -3.11 22.00
CA GLY A 155 -10.02 -3.51 22.93
C GLY A 155 -10.93 -4.61 22.37
N LEU A 156 -10.38 -5.58 21.62
CA LEU A 156 -11.17 -6.62 20.98
C LEU A 156 -11.39 -7.80 21.93
N ASP A 157 -12.62 -8.30 21.99
CA ASP A 157 -12.98 -9.46 22.79
C ASP A 157 -12.56 -10.80 22.15
N SER A 158 -12.15 -10.79 20.87
CA SER A 158 -11.89 -12.01 20.10
C SER A 158 -10.56 -11.98 19.35
N VAL A 159 -9.67 -12.88 19.70
CA VAL A 159 -8.43 -13.17 18.97
C VAL A 159 -8.71 -13.59 17.52
N THR A 160 -9.79 -14.34 17.29
CA THR A 160 -10.20 -14.78 15.94
C THR A 160 -10.60 -13.59 15.07
N ALA A 161 -11.37 -12.64 15.61
CA ALA A 161 -11.73 -11.42 14.89
C ALA A 161 -10.49 -10.62 14.50
N CYS A 162 -9.54 -10.44 15.41
CA CYS A 162 -8.27 -9.78 15.14
C CYS A 162 -7.45 -10.50 14.06
N ASN A 163 -7.35 -11.82 14.13
CA ASN A 163 -6.69 -12.63 13.11
C ASN A 163 -7.29 -12.42 11.71
N ASN A 164 -8.62 -12.36 11.60
CA ASN A 164 -9.29 -12.12 10.32
C ASN A 164 -8.99 -10.72 9.78
N ARG A 165 -9.00 -9.68 10.65
CA ARG A 165 -8.66 -8.31 10.27
C ARG A 165 -7.22 -8.23 9.72
N ILE A 166 -6.26 -8.72 10.47
CA ILE A 166 -4.84 -8.63 10.06
C ILE A 166 -4.52 -9.53 8.86
N ALA A 167 -5.19 -10.69 8.72
CA ALA A 167 -5.07 -11.57 7.56
C ALA A 167 -5.57 -10.85 6.28
N ARG A 168 -6.67 -10.10 6.36
CA ARG A 168 -7.18 -9.33 5.23
C ARG A 168 -6.22 -8.19 4.86
N LEU A 169 -5.68 -7.45 5.84
CA LEU A 169 -4.67 -6.41 5.60
C LEU A 169 -3.41 -6.99 4.95
N HIS A 170 -2.95 -8.15 5.40
CA HIS A 170 -1.82 -8.85 4.79
C HIS A 170 -2.13 -9.35 3.37
N GLN A 171 -3.36 -9.82 3.11
CA GLN A 171 -3.80 -10.20 1.76
C GLN A 171 -3.75 -9.00 0.81
N LEU A 172 -4.23 -7.83 1.26
CA LEU A 172 -4.18 -6.57 0.51
C LEU A 172 -2.76 -5.96 0.41
N ARG A 173 -1.75 -6.59 1.01
CA ARG A 173 -0.37 -6.10 1.05
C ARG A 173 -0.19 -4.74 1.74
N LEU A 174 -1.09 -4.40 2.65
CA LEU A 174 -1.01 -3.17 3.47
C LEU A 174 -0.14 -3.34 4.72
N VAL A 175 0.10 -4.59 5.15
CA VAL A 175 1.00 -4.93 6.26
C VAL A 175 1.95 -6.05 5.86
N ARG A 176 3.15 -6.04 6.46
CA ARG A 176 4.13 -7.12 6.37
C ARG A 176 3.84 -8.17 7.41
N ARG A 177 4.25 -9.40 7.15
CA ARG A 177 4.18 -10.51 8.09
C ARG A 177 5.51 -11.25 8.13
N LYS A 178 6.04 -11.45 9.33
CA LYS A 178 7.25 -12.24 9.58
C LYS A 178 6.94 -13.35 10.59
N ALA A 179 7.39 -14.56 10.31
CA ALA A 179 7.35 -15.63 11.29
C ALA A 179 8.52 -15.48 12.26
N THR A 180 8.23 -15.56 13.55
CA THR A 180 9.21 -15.53 14.62
C THR A 180 9.08 -16.82 15.44
N ILE A 181 10.20 -17.43 15.80
CA ILE A 181 10.22 -18.59 16.71
C ILE A 181 10.19 -18.06 18.13
N VAL A 182 9.23 -18.50 18.94
CA VAL A 182 9.18 -18.14 20.36
C VAL A 182 10.02 -19.10 21.19
N PRO A 183 10.65 -18.62 22.30
CA PRO A 183 11.52 -19.46 23.14
C PRO A 183 10.84 -20.71 23.71
N GLU A 184 9.53 -20.64 23.94
CA GLU A 184 8.71 -21.74 24.48
C GLU A 184 8.34 -22.80 23.44
N GLY A 185 8.84 -22.68 22.21
CA GLY A 185 8.49 -23.55 21.09
C GLY A 185 7.18 -23.16 20.41
N GLY A 186 7.24 -22.98 19.09
CA GLY A 186 6.10 -22.60 18.26
C GLY A 186 6.44 -21.44 17.32
N ARG A 187 5.53 -21.20 16.36
CA ARG A 187 5.62 -20.06 15.43
C ARG A 187 4.64 -18.99 15.85
N GLN A 188 5.13 -17.79 16.01
CA GLN A 188 4.33 -16.57 16.16
C GLN A 188 4.52 -15.71 14.93
N TYR A 189 3.48 -15.02 14.49
CA TYR A 189 3.58 -14.03 13.44
C TYR A 189 3.62 -12.62 14.05
N CYS A 190 4.63 -11.85 13.61
CA CYS A 190 4.70 -10.42 13.85
C CYS A 190 4.32 -9.67 12.58
N TYR A 191 3.61 -8.57 12.75
CA TYR A 191 3.14 -7.71 11.68
C TYR A 191 3.76 -6.34 11.82
N SER A 192 4.09 -5.72 10.69
CA SER A 192 4.68 -4.38 10.67
C SER A 192 4.19 -3.59 9.47
N SER A 193 4.33 -2.27 9.57
CA SER A 193 4.03 -1.36 8.47
C SER A 193 4.92 -1.62 7.26
N VAL A 194 4.35 -1.50 6.06
CA VAL A 194 5.11 -1.48 4.81
C VAL A 194 6.04 -0.27 4.72
N LEU A 195 5.71 0.82 5.45
CA LEU A 195 6.49 2.06 5.53
C LEU A 195 7.78 1.91 6.36
N ALA A 196 7.86 0.93 7.24
CA ALA A 196 9.05 0.71 8.09
C ALA A 196 10.34 0.45 7.29
N ALA A 197 10.23 0.04 6.01
CA ALA A 197 11.37 -0.17 5.13
C ALA A 197 11.90 1.11 4.47
N ALA A 198 11.16 2.23 4.54
CA ALA A 198 11.56 3.51 3.97
C ALA A 198 12.60 4.26 4.84
N LYS A 199 12.82 3.82 6.07
CA LYS A 199 13.68 4.49 7.06
C LYS A 199 15.11 3.91 7.19
N LYS A 200 15.62 3.24 6.13
CA LYS A 200 17.02 2.77 6.11
C LYS A 200 17.80 3.39 4.98
#